data_39638b93357d8c0c37c4432badd61828
#
_entry.id   39638b93357d8c0c37c4432badd61828
#
_cell.length_a   1.000
_cell.length_b   1.000
_cell.length_c   1.000
_cell.angle_alpha   90.00
_cell.angle_beta   90.00
_cell.angle_gamma   90.00
#
_symmetry.space_group_name_H-M   'P 1'
#
loop_
_entity.id
_entity.type
_entity.pdbx_description
1 polymer ?
#
loop_
_entity_poly.entity_id
_entity_poly.type
_entity_poly.pdbx_seq_one_letter_code
_entity_poly.pdbx_strand_id
1 'polypeptide(L)'
;MSYSTSQIRNVALAGHPGAGKTTLFEALLHAGGALQTAGSIERGSTVSDFDPIEKERGHSLDAAIASTDHLASSGQQIHLNLIDTPGYPDFRGPALGALAAVETVAIVVDADIGIAHGTRRMLEYAKQ
;
A
#
# COMPACT_ATOMS: atom_id res chain seq x y z
N MET A 1 -7.85 21.32 6.20
CA MET A 1 -7.25 21.28 7.55
C MET A 1 -5.74 21.24 7.38
N SER A 2 -4.97 21.86 8.27
CA SER A 2 -3.51 21.79 8.26
C SER A 2 -3.07 20.78 9.34
N TYR A 3 -2.23 19.81 8.95
CA TYR A 3 -1.64 18.84 9.88
C TYR A 3 -0.23 19.29 10.26
N SER A 4 0.16 19.07 11.50
CA SER A 4 1.57 19.17 11.90
C SER A 4 2.33 17.94 11.41
N THR A 5 3.65 18.04 11.28
CA THR A 5 4.51 16.90 10.90
C THR A 5 4.36 15.70 11.83
N SER A 6 4.08 15.94 13.11
CA SER A 6 3.83 14.88 14.09
C SER A 6 2.52 14.12 13.89
N GLN A 7 1.62 14.66 13.08
CA GLN A 7 0.32 14.04 12.76
C GLN A 7 0.33 13.33 11.39
N ILE A 8 1.38 13.47 10.60
CA ILE A 8 1.49 12.82 9.30
C ILE A 8 2.27 11.51 9.45
N ARG A 9 1.76 10.45 8.81
CA ARG A 9 2.43 9.16 8.69
C ARG A 9 2.42 8.71 7.24
N ASN A 10 3.58 8.24 6.77
CA ASN A 10 3.74 7.70 5.43
C ASN A 10 4.02 6.20 5.57
N VAL A 11 3.19 5.38 4.95
CA VAL A 11 3.28 3.92 5.03
C VAL A 11 3.28 3.33 3.63
N ALA A 12 4.32 2.57 3.28
CA ALA A 12 4.35 1.78 2.07
C ALA A 12 3.94 0.33 2.36
N LEU A 13 3.05 -0.21 1.53
CA LEU A 13 2.68 -1.62 1.56
C LEU A 13 3.60 -2.38 0.60
N ALA A 14 4.39 -3.30 1.12
CA ALA A 14 5.33 -4.10 0.34
C ALA A 14 5.13 -5.60 0.60
N GLY A 15 5.58 -6.45 -0.33
CA GLY A 15 5.45 -7.90 -0.18
C GLY A 15 5.40 -8.63 -1.53
N HIS A 16 5.23 -9.94 -1.46
CA HIS A 16 5.16 -10.83 -2.63
C HIS A 16 3.98 -10.48 -3.55
N PRO A 17 4.06 -10.74 -4.88
CA PRO A 17 2.91 -10.67 -5.77
C PRO A 17 1.75 -11.53 -5.25
N GLY A 18 0.53 -11.01 -5.29
CA GLY A 18 -0.65 -11.72 -4.80
C GLY A 18 -0.83 -11.76 -3.28
N ALA A 19 0.07 -11.15 -2.49
CA ALA A 19 -0.03 -11.14 -1.02
C ALA A 19 -1.20 -10.28 -0.47
N GLY A 20 -1.96 -9.59 -1.32
CA GLY A 20 -3.12 -8.80 -0.91
C GLY A 20 -2.82 -7.33 -0.58
N LYS A 21 -1.69 -6.76 -1.05
CA LYS A 21 -1.32 -5.35 -0.81
C LYS A 21 -2.41 -4.38 -1.27
N THR A 22 -2.80 -4.45 -2.53
CA THR A 22 -3.85 -3.61 -3.11
C THR A 22 -5.20 -3.81 -2.42
N THR A 23 -5.55 -5.04 -2.06
CA THR A 23 -6.77 -5.33 -1.29
C THR A 23 -6.73 -4.69 0.09
N LEU A 24 -5.58 -4.76 0.78
CA LEU A 24 -5.37 -4.11 2.08
C LEU A 24 -5.41 -2.58 1.95
N PHE A 25 -4.79 -2.02 0.91
CA PHE A 25 -4.81 -0.60 0.60
C PHE A 25 -6.24 -0.07 0.47
N GLU A 26 -7.07 -0.72 -0.35
CA GLU A 26 -8.49 -0.38 -0.51
C GLU A 26 -9.28 -0.49 0.80
N ALA A 27 -9.05 -1.55 1.58
CA ALA A 27 -9.70 -1.76 2.86
C ALA A 27 -9.34 -0.67 3.89
N LEU A 28 -8.08 -0.24 3.94
CA LEU A 28 -7.63 0.84 4.83
C LEU A 28 -8.23 2.19 4.45
N LEU A 29 -8.29 2.51 3.15
CA LEU A 29 -8.92 3.74 2.66
C LEU A 29 -10.43 3.76 2.95
N HIS A 30 -11.10 2.62 2.80
CA HIS A 30 -12.51 2.47 3.14
C HIS A 30 -12.74 2.60 4.66
N ALA A 31 -11.95 1.92 5.48
CA ALA A 31 -12.05 2.00 6.94
C ALA A 31 -11.77 3.41 7.48
N GLY A 32 -10.88 4.16 6.83
CA GLY A 32 -10.59 5.56 7.16
C GLY A 32 -11.60 6.57 6.59
N GLY A 33 -12.61 6.11 5.84
CA GLY A 33 -13.66 6.95 5.27
C GLY A 33 -13.27 7.71 4.01
N ALA A 34 -12.08 7.47 3.44
CA ALA A 34 -11.65 8.07 2.17
C ALA A 34 -12.41 7.48 0.97
N LEU A 35 -12.86 6.24 1.09
CA LEU A 35 -13.70 5.56 0.10
C LEU A 35 -15.04 5.17 0.70
N GLN A 36 -16.12 5.35 -0.06
CA GLN A 36 -17.45 4.86 0.34
C GLN A 36 -17.56 3.33 0.26
N THR A 37 -16.83 2.74 -0.68
CA THR A 37 -16.79 1.28 -0.91
C THR A 37 -15.38 0.91 -1.34
N ALA A 38 -14.83 -0.15 -0.77
CA ALA A 38 -13.54 -0.67 -1.20
C ALA A 38 -13.63 -1.21 -2.63
N GLY A 39 -12.64 -0.89 -3.44
CA GLY A 39 -12.50 -1.42 -4.80
C GLY A 39 -12.16 -2.91 -4.81
N SER A 40 -12.25 -3.54 -5.98
CA SER A 40 -11.90 -4.93 -6.20
C SER A 40 -11.02 -5.06 -7.44
N ILE A 41 -9.92 -5.79 -7.34
CA ILE A 41 -9.02 -6.09 -8.46
C ILE A 41 -9.79 -6.82 -9.57
N GLU A 42 -10.61 -7.80 -9.21
CA GLU A 42 -11.40 -8.59 -10.15
C GLU A 42 -12.37 -7.73 -10.99
N ARG A 43 -12.90 -6.67 -10.39
CA ARG A 43 -13.81 -5.73 -11.06
C ARG A 43 -13.08 -4.55 -11.70
N GLY A 44 -11.76 -4.45 -11.56
CA GLY A 44 -10.98 -3.32 -12.04
C GLY A 44 -11.40 -1.96 -11.44
N SER A 45 -11.90 -1.98 -10.19
CA SER A 45 -12.47 -0.80 -9.52
C SER A 45 -11.60 -0.27 -8.38
N THR A 46 -10.36 -0.74 -8.25
CA THR A 46 -9.40 -0.25 -7.28
C THR A 46 -8.92 1.16 -7.62
N VAL A 47 -8.63 1.94 -6.59
CA VAL A 47 -8.10 3.31 -6.75
C VAL A 47 -6.62 3.27 -7.14
N SER A 48 -5.87 2.26 -6.69
CA SER A 48 -4.44 2.12 -6.98
C SER A 48 -4.16 1.73 -8.43
N ASP A 49 -4.92 0.78 -8.97
CA ASP A 49 -4.73 0.27 -10.34
C ASP A 49 -5.59 1.10 -11.31
N PHE A 50 -5.16 2.33 -11.61
CA PHE A 50 -5.90 3.23 -12.47
C PHE A 50 -5.52 3.11 -13.96
N ASP A 51 -4.35 2.54 -14.27
CA ASP A 51 -3.91 2.32 -15.64
C ASP A 51 -4.72 1.18 -16.28
N PRO A 52 -5.18 1.33 -17.55
CA PRO A 52 -5.87 0.27 -18.28
C PRO A 52 -5.10 -1.06 -18.32
N ILE A 53 -3.77 -1.01 -18.40
CA ILE A 53 -2.91 -2.20 -18.44
C ILE A 53 -2.91 -2.92 -17.08
N GLU A 54 -2.90 -2.18 -15.97
CA GLU A 54 -3.00 -2.75 -14.63
C GLU A 54 -4.32 -3.48 -14.44
N LYS A 55 -5.41 -2.87 -14.88
CA LYS A 55 -6.75 -3.47 -14.84
C LYS A 55 -6.86 -4.73 -15.70
N GLU A 56 -6.29 -4.72 -16.90
CA GLU A 56 -6.27 -5.87 -17.80
C GLU A 56 -5.43 -7.02 -17.23
N ARG A 57 -4.30 -6.71 -16.62
CA ARG A 57 -3.38 -7.71 -16.07
C ARG A 57 -3.73 -8.16 -14.65
N GLY A 58 -4.56 -7.40 -13.93
CA GLY A 58 -4.95 -7.69 -12.56
C GLY A 58 -3.81 -7.55 -11.55
N HIS A 59 -2.82 -6.71 -11.84
CA HIS A 59 -1.72 -6.40 -10.92
C HIS A 59 -1.12 -5.02 -11.18
N SER A 60 -0.63 -4.38 -10.12
CA SER A 60 0.00 -3.07 -10.17
C SER A 60 1.34 -3.10 -10.90
N LEU A 61 1.58 -2.11 -11.74
CA LEU A 61 2.83 -1.89 -12.46
C LEU A 61 3.63 -0.75 -11.84
N ASP A 62 2.96 0.24 -11.26
CA ASP A 62 3.54 1.41 -10.63
C ASP A 62 3.08 1.54 -9.18
N ALA A 63 3.69 2.47 -8.44
CA ALA A 63 3.26 2.78 -7.08
C ALA A 63 2.11 3.79 -7.10
N ALA A 64 1.07 3.52 -6.31
CA ALA A 64 -0.08 4.42 -6.15
C ALA A 64 -0.11 5.00 -4.75
N ILE A 65 -0.49 6.28 -4.64
CA ILE A 65 -0.57 7.00 -3.37
C ILE A 65 -1.99 7.47 -3.14
N ALA A 66 -2.53 7.20 -1.95
CA ALA A 66 -3.75 7.81 -1.47
C ALA A 66 -3.65 8.09 0.02
N SER A 67 -4.51 8.96 0.54
CA SER A 67 -4.50 9.33 1.94
C SER A 67 -5.85 9.16 2.60
N THR A 68 -5.81 8.93 3.91
CA THR A 68 -6.99 8.87 4.75
C THR A 68 -6.66 9.43 6.13
N ASP A 69 -7.69 9.85 6.87
CA ASP A 69 -7.53 10.32 8.23
C ASP A 69 -7.94 9.23 9.22
N HIS A 70 -7.22 9.15 10.33
CA HIS A 70 -7.50 8.20 11.39
C HIS A 70 -7.47 8.89 12.74
N LEU A 71 -8.47 8.60 13.58
CA LEU A 71 -8.48 9.02 14.97
C LEU A 71 -7.84 7.93 15.83
N ALA A 72 -6.63 8.22 16.32
CA ALA A 72 -5.91 7.31 17.20
C ALA A 72 -6.64 7.16 18.55
N SER A 73 -6.37 6.08 19.26
CA SER A 73 -6.95 5.82 20.61
C SER A 73 -6.58 6.91 21.63
N SER A 74 -5.50 7.66 21.40
CA SER A 74 -5.11 8.84 22.18
C SER A 74 -6.00 10.08 21.95
N GLY A 75 -6.94 10.02 21.00
CA GLY A 75 -7.73 11.17 20.54
C GLY A 75 -7.01 12.07 19.53
N GLN A 76 -5.78 11.74 19.15
CA GLN A 76 -5.04 12.50 18.13
C GLN A 76 -5.49 12.10 16.74
N GLN A 77 -5.77 13.10 15.89
CA GLN A 77 -6.02 12.87 14.46
C GLN A 77 -4.69 12.70 13.73
N ILE A 78 -4.60 11.62 12.97
CA ILE A 78 -3.44 11.25 12.15
C ILE A 78 -3.85 11.31 10.69
N HIS A 79 -3.05 11.98 9.87
CA HIS A 79 -3.14 11.95 8.41
C HIS A 79 -2.21 10.85 7.89
N LEU A 80 -2.79 9.83 7.30
CA LEU A 80 -2.09 8.63 6.84
C LEU A 80 -1.98 8.65 5.32
N ASN A 81 -0.76 8.78 4.81
CA ASN A 81 -0.44 8.57 3.41
C ASN A 81 -0.09 7.09 3.22
N LEU A 82 -0.85 6.41 2.39
CA LEU A 82 -0.64 5.01 2.03
C LEU A 82 -0.03 4.95 0.63
N ILE A 83 0.99 4.13 0.45
CA ILE A 83 1.61 3.85 -0.85
C ILE A 83 1.45 2.36 -1.13
N ASP A 84 0.65 2.02 -2.14
CA ASP A 84 0.58 0.67 -2.67
C ASP A 84 1.75 0.43 -3.62
N THR A 85 2.48 -0.66 -3.49
CA THR A 85 3.64 -0.95 -4.33
C THR A 85 3.45 -2.21 -5.17
N PRO A 86 3.98 -2.23 -6.42
CA PRO A 86 3.96 -3.43 -7.23
C PRO A 86 4.76 -4.55 -6.55
N GLY A 87 4.23 -5.78 -6.61
CA GLY A 87 4.85 -6.95 -5.99
C GLY A 87 5.79 -7.72 -6.90
N TYR A 88 5.71 -7.53 -8.20
CA TYR A 88 6.50 -8.28 -9.18
C TYR A 88 7.96 -7.81 -9.25
N PRO A 89 8.92 -8.75 -9.39
CA PRO A 89 10.35 -8.43 -9.44
C PRO A 89 10.74 -7.46 -10.54
N ASP A 90 10.02 -7.44 -11.66
CA ASP A 90 10.30 -6.60 -12.81
C ASP A 90 9.97 -5.11 -12.55
N PHE A 91 9.13 -4.83 -11.54
CA PHE A 91 8.71 -3.48 -11.14
C PHE A 91 9.34 -3.02 -9.83
N ARG A 92 10.60 -3.40 -9.57
CA ARG A 92 11.32 -3.05 -8.34
C ARG A 92 11.62 -1.56 -8.19
N GLY A 93 11.86 -0.87 -9.28
CA GLY A 93 12.18 0.56 -9.25
C GLY A 93 11.14 1.38 -8.48
N PRO A 94 9.86 1.34 -8.89
CA PRO A 94 8.77 2.00 -8.17
C PRO A 94 8.65 1.56 -6.71
N ALA A 95 8.79 0.25 -6.42
CA ALA A 95 8.72 -0.26 -5.06
C ALA A 95 9.85 0.30 -4.17
N LEU A 96 11.09 0.28 -4.63
CA LEU A 96 12.24 0.82 -3.90
C LEU A 96 12.13 2.34 -3.68
N GLY A 97 11.64 3.07 -4.69
CA GLY A 97 11.36 4.50 -4.56
C GLY A 97 10.33 4.80 -3.47
N ALA A 98 9.26 4.00 -3.41
CA ALA A 98 8.25 4.11 -2.36
C ALA A 98 8.81 3.81 -0.96
N LEU A 99 9.63 2.76 -0.82
CA LEU A 99 10.25 2.42 0.46
C LEU A 99 11.20 3.52 0.96
N ALA A 100 11.93 4.18 0.06
CA ALA A 100 12.83 5.28 0.40
C ALA A 100 12.07 6.58 0.80
N ALA A 101 10.80 6.69 0.45
CA ALA A 101 9.98 7.89 0.68
C ALA A 101 9.18 7.85 1.99
N VAL A 102 9.23 6.76 2.74
CA VAL A 102 8.39 6.54 3.93
C VAL A 102 9.21 6.24 5.17
N GLU A 103 8.66 6.56 6.33
CA GLU A 103 9.24 6.17 7.63
C GLU A 103 8.73 4.79 8.11
N THR A 104 7.70 4.24 7.46
CA THR A 104 7.13 2.95 7.86
C THR A 104 6.86 2.08 6.63
N VAL A 105 7.31 0.83 6.68
CA VAL A 105 7.00 -0.18 5.67
C VAL A 105 6.20 -1.30 6.32
N ALA A 106 4.99 -1.55 5.80
CA ALA A 106 4.17 -2.67 6.19
C ALA A 106 4.39 -3.83 5.21
N ILE A 107 5.01 -4.90 5.68
CA ILE A 107 5.21 -6.11 4.88
C ILE A 107 3.96 -6.97 4.94
N VAL A 108 3.29 -7.10 3.79
CA VAL A 108 2.08 -7.92 3.64
C VAL A 108 2.47 -9.35 3.30
N VAL A 109 1.99 -10.29 4.09
CA VAL A 109 2.28 -11.72 3.95
C VAL A 109 0.96 -12.46 3.76
N ASP A 110 0.88 -13.27 2.72
CA ASP A 110 -0.23 -14.18 2.51
C ASP A 110 -0.19 -15.32 3.53
N ALA A 111 -1.32 -15.58 4.18
CA ALA A 111 -1.40 -16.56 5.27
C ALA A 111 -1.18 -18.01 4.78
N ASP A 112 -1.57 -18.31 3.55
CA ASP A 112 -1.45 -19.66 2.96
C ASP A 112 -0.05 -19.90 2.39
N ILE A 113 0.54 -18.89 1.75
CA ILE A 113 1.87 -18.98 1.12
C ILE A 113 2.99 -18.76 2.16
N GLY A 114 2.75 -17.92 3.16
CA GLY A 114 3.73 -17.53 4.16
C GLY A 114 4.84 -16.63 3.61
N ILE A 115 6.03 -16.72 4.20
CA ILE A 115 7.18 -15.88 3.83
C ILE A 115 7.83 -16.39 2.56
N ALA A 116 7.45 -15.80 1.42
CA ALA A 116 8.03 -16.08 0.11
C ALA A 116 9.39 -15.36 -0.08
N HIS A 117 10.12 -15.71 -1.16
CA HIS A 117 11.38 -15.06 -1.50
C HIS A 117 11.26 -13.55 -1.68
N GLY A 118 10.20 -13.08 -2.35
CA GLY A 118 9.91 -11.65 -2.51
C GLY A 118 9.67 -10.93 -1.18
N THR A 119 9.00 -11.58 -0.23
CA THR A 119 8.76 -11.05 1.12
C THR A 119 10.07 -10.80 1.87
N ARG A 120 10.99 -11.78 1.86
CA ARG A 120 12.31 -11.65 2.49
C ARG A 120 13.10 -10.49 1.91
N ARG A 121 13.09 -10.35 0.59
CA ARG A 121 13.77 -9.26 -0.11
C ARG A 121 13.24 -7.88 0.26
N MET A 122 11.92 -7.72 0.31
CA MET A 122 11.30 -6.45 0.72
C MET A 122 11.64 -6.11 2.17
N LEU A 123 11.69 -7.11 3.05
CA LEU A 123 12.11 -6.93 4.43
C LEU A 123 13.58 -6.50 4.55
N GLU A 124 14.47 -7.02 3.72
CA GLU A 124 15.87 -6.61 3.66
C GLU A 124 16.03 -5.15 3.20
N TYR A 125 15.29 -4.73 2.18
CA TYR A 125 15.28 -3.34 1.71
C TYR A 125 14.69 -2.38 2.74
N ALA A 126 13.66 -2.77 3.46
CA ALA A 126 13.04 -1.94 4.48
C ALA A 126 13.91 -1.72 5.73
N LYS A 127 15.01 -2.47 5.89
CA LYS A 127 15.97 -2.32 7.00
C LYS A 127 17.14 -1.38 6.68
N GLN A 128 17.28 -0.94 5.45
CA GLN A 128 18.33 -0.02 5.00
C GLN A 128 17.92 1.43 5.23
#